data_aedcdae1023c2e06b7db4bacc2e13324
#
_entry.id   aedcdae1023c2e06b7db4bacc2e13324
#
_cell.length_a   1.000
_cell.length_b   1.000
_cell.length_c   1.000
_cell.angle_alpha   90.00
_cell.angle_beta   90.00
_cell.angle_gamma   90.00
#
_symmetry.space_group_name_H-M   'P 1'
#
loop_
_entity.id
_entity.type
_entity.pdbx_description
1 polymer ?
#
loop_
_entity_poly.entity_id
_entity_poly.type
_entity_poly.pdbx_seq_one_letter_code
_entity_poly.pdbx_strand_id
1 'polypeptide(L)'
;HVLYETEPGEQLQCDWKEDLITHNVDGIEYRYNVFSATLGYSREHIYIYTIGKTEDDFIRCVIETFKKLGGKTMILKTDNMSAVVSVKNGSRKIHPKIKSFFKDIDVKLELCNIRTPESKGKDESSNRFVNWIKAFDYKVKNETELIDIIENYITSECNKQINSRTKAPPALLFKEEKDYLRPIGNEMNLETYIQNRKRIKVPNTLLVSYKSSQYSV
;
A
#
# COMPACT_ATOMS: atom_id res chain seq x y z
N HIS A 1 7.47 24.00 -19.41
CA HIS A 1 7.80 23.82 -18.01
C HIS A 1 7.09 22.56 -17.49
N VAL A 2 7.85 21.52 -17.19
CA VAL A 2 7.34 20.36 -16.45
C VAL A 2 7.33 20.76 -14.99
N LEU A 3 6.14 20.90 -14.41
CA LEU A 3 5.97 21.18 -12.99
C LEU A 3 6.02 19.85 -12.23
N TYR A 4 7.15 19.58 -11.61
CA TYR A 4 7.23 18.56 -10.57
C TYR A 4 6.66 19.16 -9.29
N GLU A 5 5.73 18.46 -8.66
CA GLU A 5 5.13 18.94 -7.41
C GLU A 5 5.99 18.60 -6.17
N THR A 6 6.97 17.72 -6.33
CA THR A 6 7.88 17.24 -5.29
C THR A 6 9.25 16.95 -5.86
N GLU A 7 10.28 17.06 -5.03
CA GLU A 7 11.63 16.65 -5.40
C GLU A 7 11.75 15.12 -5.52
N PRO A 8 12.75 14.60 -6.26
CA PRO A 8 13.01 13.16 -6.34
C PRO A 8 13.23 12.55 -4.95
N GLY A 9 12.59 11.41 -4.68
CA GLY A 9 12.69 10.71 -3.40
C GLY A 9 11.99 11.38 -2.21
N GLU A 10 11.34 12.51 -2.41
CA GLU A 10 10.71 13.26 -1.32
C GLU A 10 9.44 12.58 -0.83
N GLN A 11 8.48 12.28 -1.71
CA GLN A 11 7.13 11.90 -1.30
C GLN A 11 6.61 10.65 -2.01
N LEU A 12 6.02 9.76 -1.22
CA LEU A 12 5.13 8.69 -1.66
C LEU A 12 3.71 9.01 -1.23
N GLN A 13 2.74 8.95 -2.12
CA GLN A 13 1.32 9.03 -1.80
C GLN A 13 0.68 7.66 -1.91
N CYS A 14 -0.17 7.29 -0.96
CA CYS A 14 -0.88 6.02 -1.00
C CYS A 14 -2.37 6.15 -0.69
N ASP A 15 -3.14 5.22 -1.25
CA ASP A 15 -4.59 5.13 -1.15
C ASP A 15 -5.04 3.67 -1.31
N TRP A 16 -6.32 3.37 -0.97
CA TRP A 16 -6.96 2.08 -1.18
C TRP A 16 -8.03 2.15 -2.27
N LYS A 17 -7.99 1.21 -3.20
CA LYS A 17 -9.15 0.86 -4.01
C LYS A 17 -9.82 -0.33 -3.34
N GLU A 18 -11.02 -0.09 -2.84
CA GLU A 18 -11.72 -1.00 -1.95
C GLU A 18 -12.79 -1.82 -2.68
N ASP A 19 -13.14 -2.97 -2.07
CA ASP A 19 -14.29 -3.80 -2.42
C ASP A 19 -14.32 -4.21 -3.91
N LEU A 20 -13.14 -4.58 -4.43
CA LEU A 20 -13.01 -5.12 -5.78
C LEU A 20 -13.45 -6.57 -5.82
N ILE A 21 -14.06 -6.95 -6.94
CA ILE A 21 -14.51 -8.31 -7.21
C ILE A 21 -13.97 -8.73 -8.56
N THR A 22 -13.42 -9.95 -8.63
CA THR A 22 -13.02 -10.61 -9.87
C THR A 22 -13.38 -12.08 -9.76
N HIS A 23 -13.91 -12.66 -10.83
CA HIS A 23 -14.21 -14.08 -10.92
C HIS A 23 -13.12 -14.81 -11.69
N ASN A 24 -12.82 -16.05 -11.29
CA ASN A 24 -11.95 -16.89 -12.09
C ASN A 24 -12.74 -17.55 -13.26
N VAL A 25 -12.03 -18.33 -14.08
CA VAL A 25 -12.64 -19.03 -15.23
C VAL A 25 -13.75 -20.02 -14.84
N ASP A 26 -13.76 -20.48 -13.59
CA ASP A 26 -14.76 -21.40 -13.04
C ASP A 26 -15.90 -20.67 -12.31
N GLY A 27 -15.89 -19.33 -12.30
CA GLY A 27 -16.88 -18.49 -11.63
C GLY A 27 -16.67 -18.34 -10.12
N ILE A 28 -15.51 -18.72 -9.58
CA ILE A 28 -15.17 -18.48 -8.17
C ILE A 28 -14.89 -17.01 -7.98
N GLU A 29 -15.59 -16.40 -7.03
CA GLU A 29 -15.46 -14.98 -6.71
C GLU A 29 -14.31 -14.72 -5.73
N TYR A 30 -13.43 -13.77 -6.07
CA TYR A 30 -12.41 -13.18 -5.21
C TYR A 30 -12.82 -11.76 -4.83
N ARG A 31 -12.89 -11.49 -3.51
CA ARG A 31 -13.14 -10.15 -2.96
C ARG A 31 -11.86 -9.64 -2.33
N TYR A 32 -11.41 -8.47 -2.75
CA TYR A 32 -10.12 -7.93 -2.35
C TYR A 32 -10.08 -6.40 -2.43
N ASN A 33 -8.98 -5.86 -1.96
CA ASN A 33 -8.64 -4.45 -2.11
C ASN A 33 -7.28 -4.33 -2.80
N VAL A 34 -7.02 -3.18 -3.39
CA VAL A 34 -5.70 -2.86 -3.94
C VAL A 34 -5.15 -1.64 -3.24
N PHE A 35 -4.00 -1.81 -2.60
CA PHE A 35 -3.21 -0.70 -2.10
C PHE A 35 -2.46 -0.08 -3.28
N SER A 36 -2.67 1.21 -3.48
CA SER A 36 -2.08 2.00 -4.55
C SER A 36 -1.07 2.97 -3.95
N ALA A 37 0.16 2.93 -4.41
CA ALA A 37 1.21 3.85 -4.02
C ALA A 37 1.80 4.55 -5.25
N THR A 38 2.04 5.86 -5.15
CA THR A 38 2.52 6.68 -6.27
C THR A 38 3.62 7.62 -5.79
N LEU A 39 4.79 7.58 -6.41
CA LEU A 39 5.86 8.55 -6.16
C LEU A 39 5.48 9.95 -6.64
N GLY A 40 5.90 10.95 -5.88
CA GLY A 40 5.53 12.34 -6.15
C GLY A 40 6.21 12.92 -7.38
N TYR A 41 7.46 12.57 -7.64
CA TYR A 41 8.25 13.08 -8.76
C TYR A 41 8.01 12.28 -10.05
N SER A 42 8.42 11.01 -10.11
CA SER A 42 8.32 10.18 -11.31
C SER A 42 6.90 9.79 -11.66
N ARG A 43 6.00 9.79 -10.71
CA ARG A 43 4.65 9.20 -10.82
C ARG A 43 4.68 7.69 -10.95
N GLU A 44 5.77 7.03 -10.56
CA GLU A 44 5.85 5.58 -10.51
C GLU A 44 4.77 5.01 -9.60
N HIS A 45 4.02 4.05 -10.11
CA HIS A 45 2.94 3.38 -9.40
C HIS A 45 3.38 2.01 -8.92
N ILE A 46 2.98 1.66 -7.71
CA ILE A 46 3.04 0.31 -7.17
C ILE A 46 1.63 -0.08 -6.73
N TYR A 47 1.17 -1.25 -7.15
CA TYR A 47 -0.08 -1.84 -6.69
C TYR A 47 0.20 -3.11 -5.90
N ILE A 48 -0.50 -3.29 -4.78
CA ILE A 48 -0.37 -4.46 -3.90
C ILE A 48 -1.77 -5.00 -3.62
N TYR A 49 -1.96 -6.29 -3.86
CA TYR A 49 -3.17 -7.01 -3.52
C TYR A 49 -3.29 -7.20 -2.01
N THR A 50 -4.50 -7.05 -1.46
CA THR A 50 -4.76 -7.32 -0.05
C THR A 50 -6.23 -7.65 0.18
N ILE A 51 -6.49 -8.57 1.10
CA ILE A 51 -7.86 -8.91 1.51
C ILE A 51 -8.37 -7.93 2.57
N GLY A 52 -7.53 -7.57 3.53
CA GLY A 52 -7.88 -6.68 4.62
C GLY A 52 -7.40 -5.24 4.42
N LYS A 53 -7.90 -4.36 5.31
CA LYS A 53 -7.52 -2.93 5.39
C LYS A 53 -7.23 -2.56 6.85
N THR A 54 -6.61 -3.46 7.59
CA THR A 54 -6.23 -3.24 8.99
C THR A 54 -4.94 -2.42 9.10
N GLU A 55 -4.57 -2.02 10.32
CA GLU A 55 -3.25 -1.43 10.60
C GLU A 55 -2.11 -2.33 10.12
N ASP A 56 -2.26 -3.65 10.29
CA ASP A 56 -1.27 -4.64 9.87
C ASP A 56 -1.16 -4.73 8.35
N ASP A 57 -2.29 -4.71 7.64
CA ASP A 57 -2.32 -4.69 6.18
C ASP A 57 -1.67 -3.42 5.64
N PHE A 58 -1.92 -2.28 6.26
CA PHE A 58 -1.30 -1.01 5.88
C PHE A 58 0.23 -1.06 6.04
N ILE A 59 0.72 -1.50 7.20
CA ILE A 59 2.17 -1.64 7.46
C ILE A 59 2.80 -2.61 6.45
N ARG A 60 2.17 -3.76 6.19
CA ARG A 60 2.63 -4.72 5.19
C ARG A 60 2.75 -4.08 3.81
N CYS A 61 1.70 -3.41 3.35
CA CYS A 61 1.69 -2.77 2.04
C CYS A 61 2.75 -1.68 1.91
N VAL A 62 2.99 -0.89 2.96
CA VAL A 62 4.06 0.14 2.96
C VAL A 62 5.44 -0.51 2.86
N ILE A 63 5.71 -1.56 3.65
CA ILE A 63 6.98 -2.28 3.61
C ILE A 63 7.21 -2.89 2.23
N GLU A 64 6.22 -3.58 1.68
CA GLU A 64 6.30 -4.19 0.35
C GLU A 64 6.50 -3.15 -0.75
N THR A 65 5.82 -2.00 -0.65
CA THR A 65 6.00 -0.88 -1.58
C THR A 65 7.44 -0.39 -1.59
N PHE A 66 8.01 -0.09 -0.42
CA PHE A 66 9.39 0.36 -0.33
C PHE A 66 10.39 -0.69 -0.82
N LYS A 67 10.14 -1.98 -0.55
CA LYS A 67 10.96 -3.08 -1.10
C LYS A 67 10.91 -3.13 -2.62
N LYS A 68 9.72 -3.00 -3.22
CA LYS A 68 9.55 -2.97 -4.69
C LYS A 68 10.22 -1.74 -5.32
N LEU A 69 10.18 -0.59 -4.67
CA LEU A 69 10.88 0.63 -5.10
C LEU A 69 12.40 0.54 -4.90
N GLY A 70 12.88 -0.34 -4.03
CA GLY A 70 14.30 -0.46 -3.68
C GLY A 70 14.79 0.63 -2.73
N GLY A 71 13.88 1.36 -2.08
CA GLY A 71 14.21 2.43 -1.13
C GLY A 71 12.98 3.09 -0.55
N LYS A 72 13.17 4.00 0.40
CA LYS A 72 12.11 4.73 1.10
C LYS A 72 12.18 6.23 0.83
N THR A 73 11.03 6.87 0.73
CA THR A 73 10.91 8.33 0.61
C THR A 73 11.07 9.02 1.96
N MET A 74 11.20 10.36 1.94
CA MET A 74 11.22 11.18 3.17
C MET A 74 9.84 11.24 3.82
N ILE A 75 8.80 11.33 3.01
CA ILE A 75 7.42 11.54 3.42
C ILE A 75 6.55 10.44 2.80
N LEU A 76 5.64 9.89 3.60
CA LEU A 76 4.50 9.14 3.09
C LEU A 76 3.23 9.94 3.37
N LYS A 77 2.48 10.24 2.33
CA LYS A 77 1.23 10.98 2.40
C LYS A 77 0.05 10.05 2.12
N THR A 78 -0.95 10.13 2.97
CA THR A 78 -2.19 9.33 2.83
C THR A 78 -3.40 10.16 3.24
N ASP A 79 -4.58 9.71 2.85
CA ASP A 79 -5.82 10.28 3.35
C ASP A 79 -6.13 9.81 4.78
N ASN A 80 -7.35 10.10 5.28
CA ASN A 80 -7.76 9.72 6.62
C ASN A 80 -8.29 8.27 6.69
N MET A 81 -7.55 7.32 6.16
CA MET A 81 -7.90 5.90 6.21
C MET A 81 -8.12 5.42 7.65
N SER A 82 -9.13 4.58 7.86
CA SER A 82 -9.42 3.99 9.17
C SER A 82 -8.28 3.13 9.72
N ALA A 83 -7.45 2.55 8.84
CA ALA A 83 -6.23 1.83 9.21
C ALA A 83 -5.13 2.74 9.80
N VAL A 84 -5.18 4.05 9.56
CA VAL A 84 -4.15 5.01 9.96
C VAL A 84 -4.62 5.90 11.10
N VAL A 85 -5.88 6.35 11.04
CA VAL A 85 -6.42 7.33 11.98
C VAL A 85 -7.80 6.94 12.52
N SER A 86 -8.05 7.26 13.78
CA SER A 86 -9.39 7.34 14.34
C SER A 86 -9.85 8.80 14.37
N VAL A 87 -11.11 9.03 13.99
CA VAL A 87 -11.74 10.35 14.07
C VAL A 87 -12.77 10.32 15.20
N LYS A 88 -12.57 11.12 16.25
CA LYS A 88 -13.53 11.29 17.35
C LYS A 88 -13.76 12.78 17.58
N ASN A 89 -15.01 13.20 17.59
CA ASN A 89 -15.41 14.60 17.84
C ASN A 89 -14.66 15.63 16.98
N GLY A 90 -14.44 15.31 15.70
CA GLY A 90 -13.68 16.16 14.77
C GLY A 90 -12.15 16.16 14.97
N SER A 91 -11.65 15.51 16.02
CA SER A 91 -10.21 15.35 16.26
C SER A 91 -9.69 14.08 15.60
N ARG A 92 -8.55 14.19 14.93
CA ARG A 92 -7.85 13.07 14.28
C ARG A 92 -6.71 12.59 15.16
N LYS A 93 -6.68 11.30 15.43
CA LYS A 93 -5.60 10.67 16.18
C LYS A 93 -5.02 9.50 15.38
N ILE A 94 -3.74 9.61 15.01
CA ILE A 94 -3.00 8.51 14.37
C ILE A 94 -2.90 7.36 15.36
N HIS A 95 -3.13 6.13 14.89
CA HIS A 95 -3.03 4.94 15.71
C HIS A 95 -1.62 4.77 16.28
N PRO A 96 -1.46 4.40 17.56
CA PRO A 96 -0.15 4.31 18.21
C PRO A 96 0.83 3.38 17.48
N LYS A 97 0.34 2.26 16.96
CA LYS A 97 1.15 1.30 16.19
C LYS A 97 1.69 1.91 14.90
N ILE A 98 0.85 2.63 14.15
CA ILE A 98 1.23 3.34 12.93
C ILE A 98 2.27 4.43 13.26
N LYS A 99 2.04 5.21 14.34
CA LYS A 99 2.98 6.25 14.75
C LYS A 99 4.34 5.67 15.13
N SER A 100 4.37 4.54 15.86
CA SER A 100 5.62 3.85 16.19
C SER A 100 6.33 3.34 14.95
N PHE A 101 5.62 2.67 14.04
CA PHE A 101 6.16 2.16 12.79
C PHE A 101 6.87 3.27 11.98
N PHE A 102 6.19 4.40 11.75
CA PHE A 102 6.77 5.49 10.96
C PHE A 102 7.96 6.17 11.64
N LYS A 103 7.97 6.20 12.98
CA LYS A 103 9.14 6.66 13.75
C LYS A 103 10.33 5.71 13.56
N ASP A 104 10.09 4.41 13.64
CA ASP A 104 11.15 3.39 13.57
C ASP A 104 11.79 3.34 12.18
N ILE A 105 10.98 3.49 11.10
CA ILE A 105 11.49 3.51 9.73
C ILE A 105 12.00 4.89 9.29
N ASP A 106 11.94 5.89 10.15
CA ASP A 106 12.36 7.26 9.87
C ASP A 106 11.71 7.85 8.59
N VAL A 107 10.40 7.70 8.46
CA VAL A 107 9.58 8.30 7.40
C VAL A 107 8.51 9.18 8.03
N LYS A 108 8.39 10.42 7.56
CA LYS A 108 7.34 11.32 8.03
C LYS A 108 5.98 10.90 7.46
N LEU A 109 5.02 10.62 8.33
CA LEU A 109 3.63 10.38 7.91
C LEU A 109 2.88 11.71 7.86
N GLU A 110 2.30 12.00 6.70
CA GLU A 110 1.42 13.17 6.49
C GLU A 110 0.01 12.74 6.10
N LEU A 111 -0.98 13.36 6.74
CA LEU A 111 -2.38 13.15 6.41
C LEU A 111 -2.86 14.27 5.48
N CYS A 112 -3.55 13.89 4.41
CA CYS A 112 -4.19 14.85 3.51
C CYS A 112 -5.22 15.70 4.26
N ASN A 113 -5.32 16.98 3.92
CA ASN A 113 -6.37 17.84 4.42
C ASN A 113 -7.73 17.47 3.82
N ILE A 114 -8.79 17.45 4.64
CA ILE A 114 -10.13 16.95 4.30
C ILE A 114 -10.80 17.68 3.11
N ARG A 115 -10.27 18.80 2.60
CA ARG A 115 -10.98 19.68 1.65
C ARG A 115 -10.12 20.36 0.59
N THR A 116 -8.98 19.83 0.18
CA THR A 116 -8.24 20.43 -0.94
C THR A 116 -8.54 19.67 -2.24
N PRO A 117 -9.09 20.35 -3.27
CA PRO A 117 -9.38 19.75 -4.58
C PRO A 117 -8.17 19.13 -5.28
N GLU A 118 -6.97 19.59 -4.92
CA GLU A 118 -5.70 19.14 -5.49
C GLU A 118 -5.32 17.69 -5.13
N SER A 119 -5.80 17.17 -4.00
CA SER A 119 -5.60 15.77 -3.63
C SER A 119 -6.41 14.81 -4.51
N LYS A 120 -7.62 15.20 -4.93
CA LYS A 120 -8.49 14.37 -5.78
C LYS A 120 -7.89 14.04 -7.15
N GLY A 121 -7.18 14.96 -7.77
CA GLY A 121 -6.64 14.75 -9.12
C GLY A 121 -5.52 13.70 -9.21
N LYS A 122 -4.81 13.40 -8.10
CA LYS A 122 -3.78 12.36 -8.04
C LYS A 122 -4.40 10.99 -7.85
N ASP A 123 -5.42 10.89 -7.02
CA ASP A 123 -6.13 9.66 -6.68
C ASP A 123 -6.95 9.13 -7.86
N GLU A 124 -7.63 10.01 -8.60
CA GLU A 124 -8.37 9.64 -9.81
C GLU A 124 -7.46 9.05 -10.91
N SER A 125 -6.25 9.60 -11.07
CA SER A 125 -5.29 9.11 -12.06
C SER A 125 -4.77 7.71 -11.70
N SER A 126 -4.41 7.48 -10.43
CA SER A 126 -3.94 6.18 -9.94
C SER A 126 -5.05 5.13 -10.02
N ASN A 127 -6.25 5.46 -9.56
CA ASN A 127 -7.40 4.56 -9.59
C ASN A 127 -7.84 4.15 -10.99
N ARG A 128 -7.54 4.94 -12.02
CA ARG A 128 -7.87 4.59 -13.42
C ARG A 128 -7.21 3.28 -13.84
N PHE A 129 -5.95 3.05 -13.47
CA PHE A 129 -5.22 1.84 -13.84
C PHE A 129 -5.76 0.59 -13.13
N VAL A 130 -6.24 0.73 -11.91
CA VAL A 130 -6.88 -0.37 -11.19
C VAL A 130 -8.12 -0.88 -11.94
N ASN A 131 -8.84 0.00 -12.66
CA ASN A 131 -9.99 -0.42 -13.48
C ASN A 131 -9.62 -1.37 -14.62
N TRP A 132 -8.34 -1.46 -15.02
CA TRP A 132 -7.90 -2.45 -16.01
C TRP A 132 -8.07 -3.89 -15.51
N ILE A 133 -8.11 -4.11 -14.20
CA ILE A 133 -8.37 -5.42 -13.60
C ILE A 133 -9.70 -6.00 -14.12
N LYS A 134 -10.70 -5.17 -14.38
CA LYS A 134 -11.99 -5.60 -14.92
C LYS A 134 -11.87 -6.36 -16.25
N ALA A 135 -10.83 -6.10 -17.03
CA ALA A 135 -10.58 -6.81 -18.29
C ALA A 135 -10.21 -8.28 -18.09
N PHE A 136 -9.85 -8.66 -16.87
CA PHE A 136 -9.44 -10.02 -16.47
C PHE A 136 -10.56 -10.80 -15.77
N ASP A 137 -11.73 -10.20 -15.55
CA ASP A 137 -12.89 -10.89 -14.96
C ASP A 137 -13.28 -12.10 -15.82
N TYR A 138 -13.49 -13.24 -15.19
CA TYR A 138 -13.70 -14.56 -15.81
C TYR A 138 -12.55 -15.06 -16.71
N LYS A 139 -11.33 -14.50 -16.55
CA LYS A 139 -10.15 -14.92 -17.34
C LYS A 139 -9.00 -15.44 -16.50
N VAL A 140 -8.95 -15.09 -15.23
CA VAL A 140 -7.91 -15.57 -14.31
C VAL A 140 -8.19 -17.02 -13.91
N LYS A 141 -7.14 -17.84 -13.76
CA LYS A 141 -7.27 -19.24 -13.35
C LYS A 141 -7.47 -19.37 -11.84
N ASN A 142 -6.76 -18.57 -11.07
CA ASN A 142 -6.75 -18.63 -9.61
C ASN A 142 -6.33 -17.28 -9.00
N GLU A 143 -6.38 -17.20 -7.66
CA GLU A 143 -6.01 -16.00 -6.91
C GLU A 143 -4.54 -15.60 -7.09
N THR A 144 -3.63 -16.57 -7.21
CA THR A 144 -2.19 -16.31 -7.43
C THR A 144 -1.95 -15.59 -8.75
N GLU A 145 -2.64 -16.02 -9.82
CA GLU A 145 -2.58 -15.32 -11.11
C GLU A 145 -3.18 -13.92 -11.04
N LEU A 146 -4.28 -13.74 -10.30
CA LEU A 146 -4.87 -12.42 -10.07
C LEU A 146 -3.90 -11.48 -9.36
N ILE A 147 -3.21 -11.97 -8.32
CA ILE A 147 -2.17 -11.21 -7.60
C ILE A 147 -1.04 -10.81 -8.57
N ASP A 148 -0.55 -11.73 -9.37
CA ASP A 148 0.52 -11.47 -10.35
C ASP A 148 0.10 -10.41 -11.38
N ILE A 149 -1.14 -10.51 -11.88
CA ILE A 149 -1.70 -9.51 -12.80
C ILE A 149 -1.71 -8.12 -12.15
N ILE A 150 -2.17 -7.99 -10.90
CA ILE A 150 -2.25 -6.71 -10.21
C ILE A 150 -0.86 -6.15 -9.92
N GLU A 151 -0.02 -6.95 -9.28
CA GLU A 151 1.23 -6.48 -8.71
C GLU A 151 2.38 -6.36 -9.72
N ASN A 152 2.35 -7.13 -10.80
CA ASN A 152 3.39 -7.14 -11.81
C ASN A 152 2.89 -6.62 -13.15
N TYR A 153 1.88 -7.23 -13.76
CA TYR A 153 1.44 -6.85 -15.11
C TYR A 153 0.87 -5.42 -15.14
N ILE A 154 -0.16 -5.13 -14.35
CA ILE A 154 -0.80 -3.80 -14.33
C ILE A 154 0.18 -2.73 -13.85
N THR A 155 0.95 -3.00 -12.81
CA THR A 155 2.00 -2.09 -12.32
C THR A 155 3.00 -1.75 -13.43
N SER A 156 3.51 -2.76 -14.15
CA SER A 156 4.44 -2.54 -15.27
C SER A 156 3.80 -1.76 -16.41
N GLU A 157 2.60 -2.13 -16.83
CA GLU A 157 1.96 -1.51 -17.98
C GLU A 157 1.53 -0.05 -17.72
N CYS A 158 1.06 0.27 -16.50
CA CYS A 158 0.71 1.65 -16.17
C CYS A 158 1.94 2.56 -16.12
N ASN A 159 3.08 2.06 -15.67
CA ASN A 159 4.32 2.84 -15.60
C ASN A 159 5.00 3.08 -16.96
N LYS A 160 4.56 2.36 -18.00
CA LYS A 160 4.96 2.61 -19.41
C LYS A 160 4.11 3.69 -20.09
N GLN A 161 2.94 4.02 -19.54
CA GLN A 161 2.05 5.01 -20.15
C GLN A 161 2.56 6.44 -19.92
N ILE A 162 2.44 7.29 -20.94
CA ILE A 162 2.82 8.71 -20.80
C ILE A 162 1.89 9.38 -19.76
N ASN A 163 2.48 9.91 -18.71
CA ASN A 163 1.77 10.68 -17.72
C ASN A 163 1.46 12.08 -18.27
N SER A 164 0.21 12.53 -18.13
CA SER A 164 -0.25 13.80 -18.70
C SER A 164 0.43 15.04 -18.11
N ARG A 165 0.92 14.97 -16.87
CA ARG A 165 1.62 16.07 -16.18
C ARG A 165 3.10 16.10 -16.50
N THR A 166 3.79 14.97 -16.32
CA THR A 166 5.24 14.88 -16.56
C THR A 166 5.61 14.77 -18.03
N LYS A 167 4.64 14.46 -18.91
CA LYS A 167 4.83 14.23 -20.36
C LYS A 167 5.83 13.12 -20.68
N ALA A 168 6.10 12.26 -19.71
CA ALA A 168 7.00 11.11 -19.83
C ALA A 168 6.39 9.88 -19.13
N PRO A 169 6.79 8.66 -19.50
CA PRO A 169 6.44 7.45 -18.75
C PRO A 169 7.04 7.49 -17.33
N PRO A 170 6.28 7.13 -16.29
CA PRO A 170 6.79 7.01 -14.92
C PRO A 170 8.07 6.19 -14.82
N ALA A 171 8.12 5.02 -15.46
CA ALA A 171 9.29 4.14 -15.44
C ALA A 171 10.57 4.79 -15.98
N LEU A 172 10.45 5.78 -16.88
CA LEU A 172 11.62 6.53 -17.39
C LEU A 172 12.14 7.48 -16.30
N LEU A 173 11.25 8.25 -15.69
CA LEU A 173 11.62 9.21 -14.64
C LEU A 173 12.06 8.51 -13.34
N PHE A 174 11.53 7.33 -13.07
CA PHE A 174 11.91 6.55 -11.89
C PHE A 174 13.38 6.10 -11.94
N LYS A 175 13.97 5.94 -13.11
CA LYS A 175 15.42 5.66 -13.24
C LYS A 175 16.29 6.73 -12.59
N GLU A 176 15.85 7.99 -12.66
CA GLU A 176 16.51 9.10 -11.99
C GLU A 176 16.13 9.15 -10.50
N GLU A 177 14.82 9.08 -10.18
CA GLU A 177 14.33 9.19 -8.81
C GLU A 177 14.86 8.10 -7.88
N LYS A 178 15.12 6.91 -8.42
CA LYS A 178 15.61 5.76 -7.65
C LYS A 178 16.88 6.07 -6.84
N ASP A 179 17.78 6.87 -7.37
CA ASP A 179 19.05 7.21 -6.73
C ASP A 179 18.88 8.16 -5.54
N TYR A 180 17.71 8.80 -5.42
CA TYR A 180 17.37 9.70 -4.31
C TYR A 180 16.58 9.01 -3.20
N LEU A 181 16.16 7.76 -3.40
CA LEU A 181 15.48 7.00 -2.36
C LEU A 181 16.48 6.61 -1.27
N ARG A 182 16.05 6.73 -0.01
CA ARG A 182 16.88 6.33 1.12
C ARG A 182 16.95 4.81 1.25
N PRO A 183 18.07 4.24 1.68
CA PRO A 183 18.23 2.80 1.79
C PRO A 183 17.24 2.19 2.79
N ILE A 184 16.85 0.96 2.51
CA ILE A 184 16.02 0.13 3.40
C ILE A 184 16.96 -0.55 4.40
N GLY A 185 16.71 -0.35 5.70
CA GLY A 185 17.43 -1.01 6.78
C GLY A 185 16.69 -2.23 7.34
N ASN A 186 17.24 -2.81 8.39
CA ASN A 186 16.64 -3.96 9.08
C ASN A 186 15.30 -3.63 9.77
N GLU A 187 15.00 -2.35 9.96
CA GLU A 187 13.73 -1.86 10.49
C GLU A 187 12.52 -2.22 9.61
N MET A 188 12.76 -2.57 8.34
CA MET A 188 11.70 -3.01 7.41
C MET A 188 11.38 -4.51 7.51
N ASN A 189 11.72 -5.14 8.62
CA ASN A 189 11.30 -6.51 8.88
C ASN A 189 9.82 -6.54 9.30
N LEU A 190 8.99 -7.10 8.42
CA LEU A 190 7.54 -7.23 8.61
C LEU A 190 7.20 -7.98 9.90
N GLU A 191 7.98 -9.00 10.27
CA GLU A 191 7.74 -9.81 11.46
C GLU A 191 7.80 -9.00 12.75
N THR A 192 8.58 -7.93 12.77
CA THR A 192 8.69 -7.04 13.93
C THR A 192 7.37 -6.34 14.25
N TYR A 193 6.59 -6.00 13.21
CA TYR A 193 5.36 -5.21 13.34
C TYR A 193 4.08 -6.04 13.32
N ILE A 194 4.05 -7.16 12.61
CA ILE A 194 2.83 -7.95 12.36
C ILE A 194 2.75 -9.19 13.26
N GLN A 195 3.78 -9.49 14.04
CA GLN A 195 3.68 -10.54 15.03
C GLN A 195 2.59 -10.20 16.06
N ASN A 196 1.40 -10.75 15.84
CA ASN A 196 0.34 -10.84 16.83
C ASN A 196 0.79 -11.80 17.95
N ARG A 197 1.77 -11.40 18.74
CA ARG A 197 2.10 -12.05 20.01
C ARG A 197 0.97 -11.74 20.98
N LYS A 198 -0.14 -12.49 20.92
CA LYS A 198 -1.07 -12.56 22.02
C LYS A 198 -0.32 -13.23 23.18
N ARG A 199 0.01 -12.46 24.21
CA ARG A 199 0.40 -13.05 25.49
C ARG A 199 -0.83 -13.73 26.06
N ILE A 200 -0.88 -15.05 25.94
CA ILE A 200 -1.91 -15.88 26.55
C ILE A 200 -1.31 -16.39 27.87
N LYS A 201 -2.01 -16.17 28.97
CA LYS A 201 -1.64 -16.79 30.24
C LYS A 201 -1.85 -18.31 30.07
N VAL A 202 -0.75 -19.07 30.14
CA VAL A 202 -0.79 -20.51 30.01
C VAL A 202 -1.51 -21.07 31.27
N PRO A 203 -2.66 -21.77 31.12
CA PRO A 203 -3.30 -22.41 32.26
C PRO A 203 -2.47 -23.59 32.76
N ASN A 204 -2.74 -24.04 34.02
CA ASN A 204 -2.01 -25.15 34.64
C ASN A 204 -2.12 -26.47 33.84
N THR A 205 -3.03 -26.55 32.88
CA THR A 205 -3.19 -27.69 31.97
C THR A 205 -2.18 -27.72 30.84
N LEU A 206 -1.32 -26.68 30.70
CA LEU A 206 -0.37 -26.52 29.61
C LEU A 206 -0.98 -26.58 28.20
N LEU A 207 -2.30 -26.37 28.10
CA LEU A 207 -3.01 -26.34 26.83
C LEU A 207 -3.48 -24.91 26.53
N VAL A 208 -3.11 -24.39 25.37
CA VAL A 208 -3.52 -23.06 24.90
C VAL A 208 -4.44 -23.25 23.70
N SER A 209 -5.65 -22.67 23.80
CA SER A 209 -6.60 -22.63 22.68
C SER A 209 -6.38 -21.37 21.83
N TYR A 210 -6.18 -21.54 20.53
CA TYR A 210 -6.05 -20.46 19.56
C TYR A 210 -6.75 -20.82 18.26
N LYS A 211 -7.66 -19.97 17.78
CA LYS A 211 -8.46 -20.16 16.54
C LYS A 211 -9.11 -21.54 16.46
N SER A 212 -9.78 -21.98 17.52
CA SER A 212 -10.47 -23.29 17.64
C SER A 212 -9.55 -24.50 17.66
N SER A 213 -8.24 -24.33 17.74
CA SER A 213 -7.26 -25.41 17.90
C SER A 213 -6.61 -25.34 19.28
N GLN A 214 -6.23 -26.50 19.82
CA GLN A 214 -5.51 -26.62 21.09
C GLN A 214 -4.04 -26.94 20.81
N TYR A 215 -3.14 -26.26 21.52
CA TYR A 215 -1.71 -26.43 21.43
C TYR A 215 -1.15 -26.76 22.83
N SER A 216 -0.29 -27.77 22.94
CA SER A 216 0.49 -28.00 24.15
C SER A 216 1.69 -27.06 24.20
N VAL A 217 2.01 -26.51 25.35
CA VAL A 217 3.15 -25.60 25.59
C VAL A 217 4.15 -26.29 26.49
#